data_96b2bc49d76c6b756cf338b42ee1d9c7
#
_entry.id   96b2bc49d76c6b756cf338b42ee1d9c7
#
_cell.length_a   1.000
_cell.length_b   1.000
_cell.length_c   1.000
_cell.angle_alpha   90.00
_cell.angle_beta   90.00
_cell.angle_gamma   90.00
#
_symmetry.space_group_name_H-M   'P 1'
#
loop_
_entity.id
_entity.type
_entity.pdbx_description
1 polymer ?
#
loop_
_entity_poly.entity_id
_entity_poly.type
_entity_poly.pdbx_seq_one_letter_code
_entity_poly.pdbx_strand_id
1 'polypeptide(L)'
;RDYYASRGLGDVYKRQIINGPNLNMLGTREPSIYGNTSFEQYLNQLCRQYPDVDIDYYQSNIEGVLIDKLQEAGFESDGIILNAGAYTHTSVALLDCIRSISAPVIEVHISNVHKREEFRHKSMMAAACLGVISGFGMNSYRLALEALLDWTAERDPMKEE
;
A
#
# COMPACT_ATOMS: atom_id res chain seq x y z
N ARG A 1 -3.45 -5.08 -20.47
CA ARG A 1 -3.89 -3.75 -20.08
C ARG A 1 -3.13 -2.69 -20.86
N ASP A 2 -3.85 -1.79 -21.51
CA ASP A 2 -3.27 -0.78 -22.40
C ASP A 2 -2.82 0.50 -21.68
N TYR A 3 -2.71 0.43 -20.37
CA TYR A 3 -2.39 1.62 -19.57
C TYR A 3 -1.10 2.29 -20.02
N TYR A 4 -0.03 1.51 -20.19
CA TYR A 4 1.26 2.06 -20.59
C TYR A 4 1.29 2.53 -22.03
N ALA A 5 0.56 1.87 -22.91
CA ALA A 5 0.50 2.26 -24.32
C ALA A 5 -0.17 3.60 -24.54
N SER A 6 -1.11 3.97 -23.65
CA SER A 6 -1.82 5.24 -23.72
C SER A 6 -1.14 6.37 -22.95
N ARG A 7 -0.08 6.08 -22.19
CA ARG A 7 0.62 7.06 -21.37
C ARG A 7 1.49 7.95 -22.24
N GLY A 8 1.25 9.25 -22.19
CA GLY A 8 2.02 10.24 -22.91
C GLY A 8 3.03 10.95 -22.01
N LEU A 9 3.76 11.90 -22.62
CA LEU A 9 4.65 12.79 -21.88
C LEU A 9 3.84 13.64 -20.90
N GLY A 10 4.29 13.73 -19.65
CA GLY A 10 3.62 14.50 -18.63
C GLY A 10 2.60 13.73 -17.80
N ASP A 11 2.27 12.49 -18.19
CA ASP A 11 1.42 11.65 -17.37
C ASP A 11 2.16 11.28 -16.08
N VAL A 12 1.44 11.35 -14.94
CA VAL A 12 2.00 10.99 -13.64
C VAL A 12 1.58 9.58 -13.27
N TYR A 13 2.43 8.90 -12.50
CA TYR A 13 2.09 7.60 -11.95
C TYR A 13 1.12 7.75 -10.80
N LYS A 14 0.09 6.92 -10.79
CA LYS A 14 -0.92 6.91 -9.73
C LYS A 14 -0.63 5.79 -8.75
N ARG A 15 -0.54 6.14 -7.48
CA ARG A 15 -0.34 5.19 -6.40
C ARG A 15 -1.44 5.34 -5.38
N GLN A 16 -1.99 4.23 -4.95
CA GLN A 16 -3.04 4.19 -3.94
C GLN A 16 -2.48 3.61 -2.66
N ILE A 17 -2.62 4.34 -1.56
CA ILE A 17 -2.35 3.81 -0.22
C ILE A 17 -3.68 3.46 0.41
N ILE A 18 -3.80 2.23 0.92
CA ILE A 18 -5.01 1.76 1.61
C ILE A 18 -4.59 1.26 2.98
N ASN A 19 -5.18 1.87 4.02
CA ASN A 19 -4.98 1.48 5.41
C ASN A 19 -6.25 0.85 5.97
N GLY A 20 -6.08 -0.23 6.70
CA GLY A 20 -7.14 -1.00 7.32
C GLY A 20 -7.51 -0.53 8.72
N PRO A 21 -8.12 -1.43 9.51
CA PRO A 21 -8.74 -1.08 10.79
C PRO A 21 -7.75 -0.51 11.79
N ASN A 22 -8.23 0.46 12.54
CA ASN A 22 -7.52 1.13 13.63
C ASN A 22 -6.36 2.03 13.19
N LEU A 23 -6.02 2.07 11.91
CA LEU A 23 -4.93 2.92 11.42
C LEU A 23 -5.33 4.39 11.33
N ASN A 24 -6.62 4.69 11.48
CA ASN A 24 -7.12 6.05 11.69
C ASN A 24 -6.72 6.61 13.07
N MET A 25 -6.28 5.74 13.99
CA MET A 25 -5.92 6.11 15.37
C MET A 25 -4.40 6.31 15.55
N LEU A 26 -3.64 6.36 14.47
CA LEU A 26 -2.20 6.61 14.54
C LEU A 26 -1.93 7.98 15.17
N GLY A 27 -0.92 8.03 16.06
CA GLY A 27 -0.60 9.24 16.83
C GLY A 27 -1.28 9.29 18.20
N THR A 28 -2.34 8.50 18.41
CA THR A 28 -3.08 8.46 19.67
C THR A 28 -3.05 7.10 20.34
N ARG A 29 -2.80 6.02 19.56
CA ARG A 29 -2.85 4.63 20.01
C ARG A 29 -1.46 4.02 20.00
N GLU A 30 -1.08 3.38 21.13
CA GLU A 30 0.17 2.61 21.26
C GLU A 30 1.39 3.32 20.63
N PRO A 31 1.77 4.53 21.11
CA PRO A 31 2.87 5.30 20.51
C PRO A 31 4.21 4.56 20.49
N SER A 32 4.42 3.63 21.43
CA SER A 32 5.63 2.82 21.48
C SER A 32 5.77 1.88 20.28
N ILE A 33 4.65 1.54 19.62
CA ILE A 33 4.62 0.64 18.47
C ILE A 33 4.52 1.43 17.16
N TYR A 34 3.62 2.43 17.11
CA TYR A 34 3.25 3.13 15.87
C TYR A 34 3.83 4.55 15.78
N GLY A 35 4.40 5.09 16.88
CA GLY A 35 4.90 6.45 16.92
C GLY A 35 3.82 7.48 17.22
N ASN A 36 4.22 8.74 17.30
CA ASN A 36 3.34 9.84 17.68
C ASN A 36 2.80 10.63 16.49
N THR A 37 3.28 10.38 15.28
CA THR A 37 2.90 11.11 14.08
C THR A 37 1.61 10.52 13.52
N SER A 38 0.63 11.38 13.21
CA SER A 38 -0.58 10.95 12.52
C SER A 38 -0.25 10.55 11.09
N PHE A 39 -1.13 9.73 10.49
CA PHE A 39 -0.91 9.32 9.11
C PHE A 39 -1.03 10.49 8.14
N GLU A 40 -1.96 11.42 8.38
CA GLU A 40 -2.12 12.61 7.54
C GLU A 40 -0.87 13.47 7.51
N GLN A 41 -0.20 13.66 8.65
CA GLN A 41 1.05 14.40 8.72
C GLN A 41 2.14 13.71 7.90
N TYR A 42 2.24 12.40 8.04
CA TYR A 42 3.21 11.60 7.28
C TYR A 42 2.90 11.66 5.78
N LEU A 43 1.63 11.51 5.42
CA LEU A 43 1.18 11.54 4.01
C LEU A 43 1.54 12.87 3.35
N ASN A 44 1.35 13.99 4.05
CA ASN A 44 1.72 15.30 3.55
C ASN A 44 3.21 15.40 3.28
N GLN A 45 4.04 14.86 4.16
CA GLN A 45 5.49 14.80 3.95
C GLN A 45 5.85 13.95 2.74
N LEU A 46 5.21 12.78 2.61
CA LEU A 46 5.45 11.87 1.50
C LEU A 46 5.10 12.51 0.16
N CYS A 47 3.95 13.18 0.08
CA CYS A 47 3.53 13.86 -1.14
C CYS A 47 4.52 14.98 -1.52
N ARG A 48 5.08 15.68 -0.54
CA ARG A 48 6.08 16.72 -0.82
C ARG A 48 7.40 16.14 -1.32
N GLN A 49 7.77 14.93 -0.85
CA GLN A 49 8.98 14.26 -1.30
C GLN A 49 8.85 13.69 -2.72
N TYR A 50 7.62 13.40 -3.15
CA TYR A 50 7.33 12.78 -4.45
C TYR A 50 6.32 13.61 -5.23
N PRO A 51 6.69 14.85 -5.61
CA PRO A 51 5.73 15.76 -6.26
C PRO A 51 5.25 15.29 -7.63
N ASP A 52 6.01 14.38 -8.28
CA ASP A 52 5.66 13.86 -9.59
C ASP A 52 4.82 12.58 -9.53
N VAL A 53 4.45 12.14 -8.33
CA VAL A 53 3.63 10.94 -8.13
C VAL A 53 2.28 11.37 -7.56
N ASP A 54 1.21 10.90 -8.18
CA ASP A 54 -0.16 11.12 -7.69
C ASP A 54 -0.47 10.06 -6.64
N ILE A 55 -0.43 10.46 -5.36
CA ILE A 55 -0.64 9.56 -4.22
C ILE A 55 -2.02 9.83 -3.64
N ASP A 56 -2.90 8.83 -3.76
CA ASP A 56 -4.21 8.84 -3.11
C ASP A 56 -4.17 8.01 -1.84
N TYR A 57 -4.99 8.38 -0.87
CA TYR A 57 -5.06 7.71 0.42
C TYR A 57 -6.50 7.35 0.77
N TYR A 58 -6.68 6.15 1.28
CA TYR A 58 -7.98 5.69 1.79
C TYR A 58 -7.77 4.84 3.04
N GLN A 59 -8.67 5.00 4.00
CA GLN A 59 -8.65 4.21 5.24
C GLN A 59 -10.06 3.75 5.57
N SER A 60 -10.20 2.52 6.02
CA SER A 60 -11.48 2.00 6.52
C SER A 60 -11.27 0.91 7.56
N ASN A 61 -12.18 0.85 8.52
CA ASN A 61 -12.24 -0.23 9.50
C ASN A 61 -13.07 -1.43 8.98
N ILE A 62 -13.73 -1.27 7.85
CA ILE A 62 -14.71 -2.23 7.33
C ILE A 62 -14.07 -3.06 6.21
N GLU A 63 -14.01 -4.38 6.40
CA GLU A 63 -13.37 -5.28 5.44
C GLU A 63 -13.98 -5.17 4.04
N GLY A 64 -15.29 -5.17 3.93
CA GLY A 64 -15.97 -5.06 2.63
C GLY A 64 -15.69 -3.76 1.91
N VAL A 65 -15.54 -2.66 2.66
CA VAL A 65 -15.19 -1.35 2.09
C VAL A 65 -13.76 -1.37 1.56
N LEU A 66 -12.84 -2.05 2.26
CA LEU A 66 -11.46 -2.22 1.77
C LEU A 66 -11.44 -3.02 0.47
N ILE A 67 -12.26 -4.04 0.38
CA ILE A 67 -12.40 -4.85 -0.85
C ILE A 67 -12.90 -3.98 -2.00
N ASP A 68 -13.95 -3.20 -1.78
CA ASP A 68 -14.49 -2.30 -2.80
C ASP A 68 -13.43 -1.30 -3.28
N LYS A 69 -12.65 -0.75 -2.36
CA LYS A 69 -11.59 0.19 -2.71
C LYS A 69 -10.45 -0.47 -3.48
N LEU A 70 -10.07 -1.69 -3.10
CA LEU A 70 -9.06 -2.45 -3.82
C LEU A 70 -9.52 -2.76 -5.25
N GLN A 71 -10.78 -3.12 -5.44
CA GLN A 71 -11.33 -3.38 -6.77
C GLN A 71 -11.30 -2.12 -7.64
N GLU A 72 -11.69 -0.98 -7.09
CA GLU A 72 -11.64 0.30 -7.79
C GLU A 72 -10.20 0.67 -8.15
N ALA A 73 -9.32 0.76 -7.16
CA ALA A 73 -7.93 1.15 -7.35
C ALA A 73 -7.13 0.15 -8.16
N GLY A 74 -7.51 -1.12 -8.10
CA GLY A 74 -6.80 -2.21 -8.75
C GLY A 74 -6.78 -2.14 -10.26
N PHE A 75 -7.69 -1.37 -10.87
CA PHE A 75 -7.76 -1.19 -12.31
C PHE A 75 -7.47 0.25 -12.74
N GLU A 76 -7.30 1.17 -11.79
CA GLU A 76 -7.06 2.58 -12.06
C GLU A 76 -5.67 3.05 -11.64
N SER A 77 -5.05 2.38 -10.69
CA SER A 77 -3.73 2.75 -10.16
C SER A 77 -2.62 1.95 -10.80
N ASP A 78 -1.42 2.52 -10.78
CA ASP A 78 -0.19 1.83 -11.20
C ASP A 78 0.39 0.93 -10.11
N GLY A 79 -0.08 1.07 -8.90
CA GLY A 79 0.33 0.25 -7.77
C GLY A 79 -0.41 0.62 -6.50
N ILE A 80 -0.52 -0.35 -5.61
CA ILE A 80 -1.23 -0.21 -4.35
C ILE A 80 -0.29 -0.57 -3.20
N ILE A 81 -0.29 0.28 -2.18
CA ILE A 81 0.38 0.02 -0.91
C ILE A 81 -0.71 -0.29 0.10
N LEU A 82 -0.73 -1.53 0.58
CA LEU A 82 -1.80 -2.01 1.45
C LEU A 82 -1.27 -2.36 2.83
N ASN A 83 -1.80 -1.68 3.84
CA ASN A 83 -1.65 -2.07 5.24
C ASN A 83 -3.02 -2.49 5.75
N ALA A 84 -3.31 -3.77 5.68
CA ALA A 84 -4.62 -4.30 6.03
C ALA A 84 -4.87 -4.38 7.54
N GLY A 85 -3.88 -3.97 8.36
CA GLY A 85 -4.01 -4.04 9.81
C GLY A 85 -4.23 -5.47 10.27
N ALA A 86 -5.13 -5.68 11.21
CA ALA A 86 -5.41 -7.02 11.75
C ALA A 86 -6.01 -7.96 10.71
N TYR A 87 -6.66 -7.44 9.67
CA TYR A 87 -7.20 -8.29 8.60
C TYR A 87 -6.11 -9.03 7.82
N THR A 88 -4.87 -8.59 7.90
CA THR A 88 -3.72 -9.29 7.33
C THR A 88 -3.69 -10.76 7.75
N HIS A 89 -4.09 -11.02 8.98
CA HIS A 89 -3.93 -12.34 9.61
C HIS A 89 -5.20 -13.19 9.52
N THR A 90 -6.30 -12.66 9.00
CA THR A 90 -7.61 -13.33 9.03
C THR A 90 -8.35 -13.32 7.70
N SER A 91 -8.07 -12.39 6.79
CA SER A 91 -8.95 -12.16 5.65
C SER A 91 -8.55 -12.95 4.40
N VAL A 92 -9.25 -14.04 4.16
CA VAL A 92 -9.21 -14.76 2.87
C VAL A 92 -9.85 -13.91 1.78
N ALA A 93 -10.87 -13.12 2.12
CA ALA A 93 -11.55 -12.26 1.15
C ALA A 93 -10.63 -11.22 0.55
N LEU A 94 -9.74 -10.61 1.35
CA LEU A 94 -8.73 -9.68 0.84
C LEU A 94 -7.71 -10.39 -0.04
N LEU A 95 -7.28 -11.59 0.33
CA LEU A 95 -6.41 -12.41 -0.51
C LEU A 95 -7.01 -12.61 -1.90
N ASP A 96 -8.27 -13.05 -1.94
CA ASP A 96 -8.97 -13.30 -3.21
C ASP A 96 -9.12 -12.03 -4.04
N CYS A 97 -9.38 -10.91 -3.38
CA CYS A 97 -9.48 -9.60 -4.04
C CYS A 97 -8.16 -9.20 -4.70
N ILE A 98 -7.05 -9.33 -3.97
CA ILE A 98 -5.72 -8.97 -4.50
C ILE A 98 -5.40 -9.82 -5.74
N ARG A 99 -5.78 -11.09 -5.74
CA ARG A 99 -5.57 -11.98 -6.90
C ARG A 99 -6.40 -11.58 -8.12
N SER A 100 -7.48 -10.85 -7.92
CA SER A 100 -8.41 -10.51 -9.00
C SER A 100 -8.14 -9.17 -9.68
N ILE A 101 -7.25 -8.34 -9.12
CA ILE A 101 -6.97 -7.01 -9.66
C ILE A 101 -5.68 -6.98 -10.46
N SER A 102 -5.51 -5.94 -11.29
CA SER A 102 -4.36 -5.83 -12.20
C SER A 102 -3.16 -5.12 -11.58
N ALA A 103 -3.39 -4.14 -10.70
CA ALA A 103 -2.32 -3.37 -10.10
C ALA A 103 -1.49 -4.25 -9.15
N PRO A 104 -0.15 -4.10 -9.14
CA PRO A 104 0.68 -4.77 -8.15
C PRO A 104 0.39 -4.20 -6.77
N VAL A 105 0.39 -5.07 -5.76
CA VAL A 105 0.15 -4.71 -4.37
C VAL A 105 1.39 -5.01 -3.55
N ILE A 106 1.84 -4.05 -2.73
CA ILE A 106 2.86 -4.28 -1.73
C ILE A 106 2.18 -4.23 -0.35
N GLU A 107 2.35 -5.29 0.41
CA GLU A 107 1.89 -5.37 1.79
C GLU A 107 2.86 -4.61 2.69
N VAL A 108 2.32 -3.74 3.55
CA VAL A 108 3.13 -2.93 4.46
C VAL A 108 2.65 -3.11 5.90
N HIS A 109 3.60 -3.19 6.81
CA HIS A 109 3.38 -3.15 8.25
C HIS A 109 4.31 -2.11 8.87
N ILE A 110 3.76 -1.28 9.74
CA ILE A 110 4.53 -0.23 10.44
C ILE A 110 5.48 -0.87 11.45
N SER A 111 4.96 -1.80 12.27
CA SER A 111 5.76 -2.54 13.23
C SER A 111 6.43 -3.74 12.60
N ASN A 112 7.51 -4.22 13.23
CA ASN A 112 8.07 -5.51 12.86
C ASN A 112 7.16 -6.60 13.46
N VAL A 113 6.34 -7.21 12.61
CA VAL A 113 5.34 -8.21 13.03
C VAL A 113 5.97 -9.42 13.72
N HIS A 114 7.22 -9.73 13.42
CA HIS A 114 7.93 -10.86 14.02
C HIS A 114 8.36 -10.60 15.47
N LYS A 115 8.28 -9.35 15.92
CA LYS A 115 8.52 -8.97 17.33
C LYS A 115 7.24 -8.92 18.15
N ARG A 116 6.10 -9.22 17.53
CA ARG A 116 4.78 -9.14 18.16
C ARG A 116 4.24 -10.55 18.40
N GLU A 117 2.95 -10.65 18.75
CA GLU A 117 2.31 -11.93 19.04
C GLU A 117 2.42 -12.87 17.83
N GLU A 118 2.53 -14.17 18.13
CA GLU A 118 2.74 -15.19 17.09
C GLU A 118 1.68 -15.16 15.98
N PHE A 119 0.42 -14.87 16.34
CA PHE A 119 -0.66 -14.83 15.32
C PHE A 119 -0.45 -13.71 14.28
N ARG A 120 0.47 -12.76 14.53
CA ARG A 120 0.80 -11.69 13.57
C ARG A 120 1.93 -12.08 12.62
N HIS A 121 2.54 -13.25 12.83
CA HIS A 121 3.67 -13.65 11.98
C HIS A 121 3.23 -14.17 10.61
N LYS A 122 1.96 -14.57 10.48
CA LYS A 122 1.44 -15.11 9.23
C LYS A 122 0.52 -14.11 8.54
N SER A 123 0.78 -13.85 7.26
CA SER A 123 -0.10 -13.06 6.41
C SER A 123 -0.94 -13.98 5.54
N MET A 124 -2.24 -13.74 5.50
CA MET A 124 -3.17 -14.45 4.61
C MET A 124 -3.00 -14.01 3.16
N MET A 125 -2.44 -12.83 2.91
CA MET A 125 -2.44 -12.21 1.59
C MET A 125 -1.05 -12.02 0.97
N ALA A 126 0.02 -12.27 1.73
CA ALA A 126 1.38 -12.01 1.27
C ALA A 126 1.71 -12.72 -0.04
N ALA A 127 1.22 -13.94 -0.22
CA ALA A 127 1.49 -14.73 -1.43
C ALA A 127 0.89 -14.11 -2.71
N ALA A 128 -0.12 -13.25 -2.57
CA ALA A 128 -0.74 -12.55 -3.70
C ALA A 128 -0.13 -11.17 -3.94
N CYS A 129 0.71 -10.69 -3.03
CA CYS A 129 1.36 -9.39 -3.13
C CYS A 129 2.66 -9.50 -3.90
N LEU A 130 3.07 -8.39 -4.51
CA LEU A 130 4.38 -8.28 -5.16
C LEU A 130 5.51 -8.47 -4.15
N GLY A 131 5.34 -7.94 -2.94
CA GLY A 131 6.30 -8.06 -1.86
C GLY A 131 5.72 -7.58 -0.54
N VAL A 132 6.51 -7.72 0.52
CA VAL A 132 6.13 -7.33 1.88
C VAL A 132 7.23 -6.47 2.48
N ILE A 133 6.86 -5.35 3.08
CA ILE A 133 7.77 -4.47 3.83
C ILE A 133 7.21 -4.30 5.23
N SER A 134 8.03 -4.62 6.23
CA SER A 134 7.59 -4.65 7.61
C SER A 134 8.67 -4.10 8.54
N GLY A 135 8.28 -3.27 9.51
CA GLY A 135 9.14 -2.97 10.64
C GLY A 135 9.92 -1.67 10.60
N PHE A 136 9.73 -0.83 9.60
CA PHE A 136 10.48 0.42 9.47
C PHE A 136 9.65 1.66 9.82
N GLY A 137 8.61 1.48 10.64
CA GLY A 137 7.73 2.57 11.02
C GLY A 137 6.99 3.13 9.80
N MET A 138 6.70 4.41 9.81
CA MET A 138 6.05 5.08 8.68
C MET A 138 6.91 5.01 7.40
N ASN A 139 8.24 4.92 7.54
CA ASN A 139 9.13 4.79 6.39
C ASN A 139 8.85 3.54 5.55
N SER A 140 8.16 2.56 6.11
CA SER A 140 7.73 1.37 5.36
C SER A 140 6.90 1.74 4.14
N TYR A 141 6.06 2.77 4.22
CA TYR A 141 5.26 3.27 3.10
C TYR A 141 6.14 3.88 2.01
N ARG A 142 7.15 4.67 2.39
CA ARG A 142 8.07 5.26 1.41
C ARG A 142 8.88 4.19 0.69
N LEU A 143 9.34 3.19 1.43
CA LEU A 143 10.08 2.06 0.84
C LEU A 143 9.21 1.29 -0.15
N ALA A 144 7.93 1.10 0.17
CA ALA A 144 6.98 0.46 -0.73
C ALA A 144 6.74 1.31 -1.99
N LEU A 145 6.64 2.63 -1.82
CA LEU A 145 6.50 3.55 -2.95
C LEU A 145 7.70 3.45 -3.88
N GLU A 146 8.91 3.48 -3.34
CA GLU A 146 10.14 3.32 -4.13
C GLU A 146 10.15 2.00 -4.88
N ALA A 147 9.77 0.90 -4.22
CA ALA A 147 9.71 -0.40 -4.85
C ALA A 147 8.72 -0.42 -6.01
N LEU A 148 7.56 0.21 -5.86
CA LEU A 148 6.57 0.31 -6.92
C LEU A 148 7.04 1.18 -8.08
N LEU A 149 7.71 2.29 -7.79
CA LEU A 149 8.25 3.18 -8.83
C LEU A 149 9.30 2.44 -9.65
N ASP A 150 10.21 1.72 -9.01
CA ASP A 150 11.22 0.93 -9.69
C ASP A 150 10.59 -0.18 -10.52
N TRP A 151 9.61 -0.89 -9.96
CA TRP A 151 8.92 -1.97 -10.66
C TRP A 151 8.20 -1.46 -11.91
N THR A 152 7.50 -0.31 -11.79
CA THR A 152 6.79 0.30 -12.91
C THR A 152 7.76 0.78 -13.99
N ALA A 153 8.86 1.42 -13.59
CA ALA A 153 9.86 1.93 -14.51
C ALA A 153 10.51 0.81 -15.32
N GLU A 154 10.78 -0.33 -14.69
CA GLU A 154 11.37 -1.50 -15.37
C GLU A 154 10.44 -2.07 -16.45
N ARG A 155 9.13 -1.86 -16.32
CA ARG A 155 8.11 -2.42 -17.21
C ARG A 155 7.47 -1.39 -18.13
N ASP A 156 7.91 -0.12 -18.04
CA ASP A 156 7.39 0.95 -18.87
C ASP A 156 7.99 0.83 -20.27
N PRO A 157 7.17 0.60 -21.33
CA PRO A 157 7.68 0.47 -22.68
C PRO A 157 8.36 1.74 -23.21
N MET A 158 8.06 2.90 -22.61
CA MET A 158 8.70 4.16 -23.00
C MET A 158 10.15 4.27 -22.54
N LYS A 159 10.60 3.36 -21.68
CA LYS A 159 11.96 3.36 -21.14
C LYS A 159 12.95 2.54 -21.98
N GLU A 160 12.49 1.76 -22.94
CA GLU A 160 13.32 0.90 -23.77
C GLU A 160 14.06 1.66 -24.88
N GLU A 161 13.90 2.96 -24.93
CA GLU A 161 14.64 3.85 -25.79
C GLU A 161 15.89 4.39 -25.05
#